data_73b4a61e1fd4ccdd88a719c48dbee589
#
_entry.id   73b4a61e1fd4ccdd88a719c48dbee589
#
_cell.length_a   1.000
_cell.length_b   1.000
_cell.length_c   1.000
_cell.angle_alpha   90.00
_cell.angle_beta   90.00
_cell.angle_gamma   90.00
#
_symmetry.space_group_name_H-M   'P 1'
#
loop_
_entity.id
_entity.type
_entity.pdbx_description
1 polymer ?
#
loop_
_entity_poly.entity_id
_entity_poly.type
_entity_poly.pdbx_seq_one_letter_code
_entity_poly.pdbx_strand_id
1 'polypeptide(L)'
;MSQWYFIQPGQSDRSGPFDPDQAFAHVKSHPDALCWRQGLSGWQPARSMPEFAEAFGGAVPDEMPPIPSAAQFSRMSADDIDYRIVGNDMPFVEIELDPGESAVAEAGALMYKESVIQMDTVFGDGSRKEGGSGVMDAIFAGARRVVTGESLFTTVFTHTGQGKAKVAFAAPYPGTVIPLRLSEHGGRIICQKDSFLAGARGVKLGIFFQKRILTGLFGGEGFIMQQLDGDGWVFVHAGGTLVERELRAGERIDVDTGCVAAFESTINMDIRPVGGIKSMLFGGEGVFLATLSGPGKVWLQSLPFSRMAGRMLAAAPQAGGKNVGEGSVLGGLGRILDGDSPF
;
A
#
# COMPACT_ATOMS: atom_id res chain seq x y z
N MET A 1 37.92 -12.62 4.24
CA MET A 1 37.15 -13.18 3.10
C MET A 1 35.76 -13.50 3.60
N SER A 2 34.73 -13.06 2.90
CA SER A 2 33.33 -13.28 3.32
C SER A 2 32.98 -14.76 3.12
N GLN A 3 32.56 -15.43 4.18
CA GLN A 3 32.09 -16.80 4.12
C GLN A 3 30.56 -16.83 3.89
N TRP A 4 30.11 -17.67 2.96
CA TRP A 4 28.72 -17.83 2.58
C TRP A 4 28.13 -19.11 3.16
N TYR A 5 26.86 -19.04 3.52
CA TYR A 5 26.05 -20.15 3.98
C TYR A 5 24.77 -20.19 3.16
N PHE A 6 24.23 -21.40 2.92
CA PHE A 6 23.02 -21.60 2.12
C PHE A 6 22.04 -22.53 2.84
N ILE A 7 20.75 -22.32 2.55
CA ILE A 7 19.65 -23.19 2.97
C ILE A 7 18.78 -23.45 1.75
N GLN A 8 18.42 -24.71 1.51
CA GLN A 8 17.45 -25.07 0.48
C GLN A 8 16.02 -24.75 0.96
N PRO A 9 15.11 -24.30 0.09
CA PRO A 9 13.72 -24.13 0.44
C PRO A 9 13.10 -25.40 1.01
N GLY A 10 12.56 -25.31 2.23
CA GLY A 10 11.95 -26.45 2.94
C GLY A 10 12.91 -27.33 3.72
N GLN A 11 14.20 -27.01 3.76
CA GLN A 11 15.19 -27.69 4.61
C GLN A 11 15.61 -26.79 5.77
N SER A 12 15.94 -27.41 6.92
CA SER A 12 16.46 -26.72 8.10
C SER A 12 17.99 -26.78 8.21
N ASP A 13 18.64 -27.62 7.40
CA ASP A 13 20.09 -27.79 7.44
C ASP A 13 20.79 -26.76 6.56
N ARG A 14 21.80 -26.12 7.14
CA ARG A 14 22.64 -25.15 6.44
C ARG A 14 23.86 -25.82 5.79
N SER A 15 24.17 -25.40 4.57
CA SER A 15 25.40 -25.74 3.85
C SER A 15 26.40 -24.60 3.95
N GLY A 16 27.69 -24.91 4.07
CA GLY A 16 28.79 -23.96 4.21
C GLY A 16 29.58 -24.16 5.51
N PRO A 17 30.61 -23.34 5.77
CA PRO A 17 30.95 -22.08 5.04
C PRO A 17 31.58 -22.33 3.67
N PHE A 18 31.20 -21.53 2.69
CA PHE A 18 31.75 -21.49 1.35
C PHE A 18 32.56 -20.20 1.11
N ASP A 19 33.67 -20.30 0.41
CA ASP A 19 34.33 -19.15 -0.15
C ASP A 19 33.52 -18.59 -1.36
N PRO A 20 33.86 -17.42 -1.92
CA PRO A 20 33.09 -16.82 -3.01
C PRO A 20 32.95 -17.71 -4.25
N ASP A 21 34.01 -18.43 -4.64
CA ASP A 21 34.01 -19.32 -5.83
C ASP A 21 33.13 -20.55 -5.61
N GLN A 22 33.26 -21.14 -4.43
CA GLN A 22 32.40 -22.27 -4.00
C GLN A 22 30.91 -21.82 -3.88
N ALA A 23 30.68 -20.62 -3.35
CA ALA A 23 29.34 -20.07 -3.25
C ALA A 23 28.70 -19.88 -4.63
N PHE A 24 29.47 -19.35 -5.58
CA PHE A 24 29.05 -19.19 -6.97
C PHE A 24 28.68 -20.52 -7.64
N ALA A 25 29.52 -21.56 -7.46
CA ALA A 25 29.27 -22.91 -7.97
C ALA A 25 28.01 -23.51 -7.31
N HIS A 26 27.83 -23.28 -6.01
CA HIS A 26 26.68 -23.79 -5.26
C HIS A 26 25.38 -23.18 -5.77
N VAL A 27 25.35 -21.86 -6.02
CA VAL A 27 24.18 -21.14 -6.52
C VAL A 27 23.79 -21.59 -7.93
N LYS A 28 24.75 -21.91 -8.80
CA LYS A 28 24.47 -22.49 -10.13
C LYS A 28 23.74 -23.82 -10.04
N SER A 29 24.09 -24.64 -9.07
CA SER A 29 23.47 -25.97 -8.88
C SER A 29 22.15 -25.88 -8.11
N HIS A 30 21.94 -24.81 -7.33
CA HIS A 30 20.80 -24.61 -6.44
C HIS A 30 20.24 -23.19 -6.57
N PRO A 31 19.57 -22.86 -7.69
CA PRO A 31 19.17 -21.48 -8.02
C PRO A 31 18.13 -20.88 -7.09
N ASP A 32 17.41 -21.69 -6.33
CA ASP A 32 16.35 -21.24 -5.41
C ASP A 32 16.81 -21.22 -3.93
N ALA A 33 18.11 -21.46 -3.67
CA ALA A 33 18.66 -21.44 -2.33
C ALA A 33 18.58 -20.03 -1.70
N LEU A 34 18.36 -19.99 -0.40
CA LEU A 34 18.58 -18.81 0.41
C LEU A 34 20.04 -18.75 0.83
N CYS A 35 20.67 -17.60 0.78
CA CYS A 35 22.05 -17.37 1.17
C CYS A 35 22.15 -16.37 2.33
N TRP A 36 23.24 -16.52 3.09
CA TRP A 36 23.58 -15.59 4.15
C TRP A 36 25.10 -15.46 4.29
N ARG A 37 25.55 -14.24 4.63
CA ARG A 37 26.92 -13.95 5.06
C ARG A 37 26.93 -12.92 6.18
N GLN A 38 28.03 -12.78 6.87
CA GLN A 38 28.18 -11.74 7.88
C GLN A 38 27.97 -10.35 7.26
N GLY A 39 27.08 -9.55 7.88
CA GLY A 39 26.66 -8.22 7.42
C GLY A 39 25.30 -8.19 6.74
N LEU A 40 24.69 -9.33 6.41
CA LEU A 40 23.28 -9.38 5.97
C LEU A 40 22.35 -9.46 7.18
N SER A 41 21.23 -8.74 7.11
CA SER A 41 20.20 -8.70 8.15
C SER A 41 19.42 -10.01 8.32
N GLY A 42 19.57 -10.97 7.38
CA GLY A 42 18.91 -12.26 7.39
C GLY A 42 19.21 -13.06 6.13
N TRP A 43 18.56 -14.23 6.01
CA TRP A 43 18.63 -15.07 4.82
C TRP A 43 17.97 -14.38 3.63
N GLN A 44 18.66 -14.31 2.49
CA GLN A 44 18.19 -13.67 1.26
C GLN A 44 18.17 -14.70 0.12
N PRO A 45 17.25 -14.61 -0.84
CA PRO A 45 17.29 -15.42 -2.04
C PRO A 45 18.60 -15.19 -2.80
N ALA A 46 19.32 -16.26 -3.18
CA ALA A 46 20.58 -16.13 -3.90
C ALA A 46 20.43 -15.35 -5.22
N ARG A 47 19.28 -15.45 -5.88
CA ARG A 47 18.95 -14.70 -7.10
C ARG A 47 18.88 -13.17 -6.91
N SER A 48 18.66 -12.70 -5.68
CA SER A 48 18.58 -11.27 -5.36
C SER A 48 19.94 -10.65 -5.01
N MET A 49 20.98 -11.46 -4.93
CA MET A 49 22.31 -11.02 -4.55
C MET A 49 23.12 -10.60 -5.78
N PRO A 50 23.63 -9.34 -5.83
CA PRO A 50 24.45 -8.87 -6.95
C PRO A 50 25.67 -9.74 -7.22
N GLU A 51 26.25 -10.32 -6.17
CA GLU A 51 27.44 -11.19 -6.26
C GLU A 51 27.18 -12.48 -7.04
N PHE A 52 25.93 -12.91 -7.18
CA PHE A 52 25.55 -14.13 -7.90
C PHE A 52 24.83 -13.84 -9.24
N ALA A 53 24.73 -12.56 -9.66
CA ALA A 53 24.02 -12.19 -10.88
C ALA A 53 24.52 -12.96 -12.14
N GLU A 54 25.83 -13.13 -12.27
CA GLU A 54 26.44 -13.90 -13.37
C GLU A 54 26.07 -15.38 -13.36
N ALA A 55 25.80 -15.96 -12.19
CA ALA A 55 25.40 -17.38 -12.08
C ALA A 55 24.03 -17.63 -12.73
N PHE A 56 23.21 -16.60 -12.87
CA PHE A 56 21.86 -16.65 -13.45
C PHE A 56 21.79 -16.14 -14.90
N GLY A 57 22.96 -15.93 -15.56
CA GLY A 57 23.02 -15.49 -16.94
C GLY A 57 22.73 -14.00 -17.14
N GLY A 58 22.75 -13.23 -16.06
CA GLY A 58 22.64 -11.78 -16.11
C GLY A 58 24.03 -11.15 -16.20
N ALA A 59 24.34 -10.47 -17.31
CA ALA A 59 25.38 -9.44 -17.27
C ALA A 59 24.93 -8.41 -16.22
N VAL A 60 25.81 -8.08 -15.26
CA VAL A 60 25.59 -6.90 -14.41
C VAL A 60 25.58 -5.71 -15.37
N PRO A 61 24.48 -4.95 -15.51
CA PRO A 61 24.50 -3.75 -16.33
C PRO A 61 25.49 -2.80 -15.67
N ASP A 62 26.50 -2.38 -16.41
CA ASP A 62 27.52 -1.41 -15.96
C ASP A 62 26.89 0.00 -15.77
N GLU A 63 25.63 0.15 -16.12
CA GLU A 63 24.78 1.30 -15.85
C GLU A 63 23.44 0.83 -15.29
N MET A 64 23.04 1.46 -14.18
CA MET A 64 21.65 1.38 -13.74
C MET A 64 20.75 1.69 -14.94
N PRO A 65 19.76 0.82 -15.28
CA PRO A 65 18.88 1.13 -16.39
C PRO A 65 18.28 2.52 -16.16
N PRO A 66 18.29 3.40 -17.17
CA PRO A 66 17.71 4.71 -17.02
C PRO A 66 16.30 4.56 -16.49
N ILE A 67 15.91 5.41 -15.55
CA ILE A 67 14.54 5.52 -15.06
C ILE A 67 13.66 5.52 -16.31
N PRO A 68 12.69 4.58 -16.45
CA PRO A 68 11.87 4.52 -17.66
C PRO A 68 11.34 5.91 -17.97
N SER A 69 11.71 6.45 -19.12
CA SER A 69 11.21 7.75 -19.55
C SER A 69 9.69 7.65 -19.74
N ALA A 70 8.97 8.74 -19.54
CA ALA A 70 7.52 8.83 -19.76
C ALA A 70 7.08 8.19 -21.11
N ALA A 71 7.97 8.17 -22.11
CA ALA A 71 7.74 7.51 -23.41
C ALA A 71 7.67 5.96 -23.35
N GLN A 72 8.20 5.30 -22.31
CA GLN A 72 8.05 3.85 -22.14
C GLN A 72 6.73 3.47 -21.43
N PHE A 73 6.09 4.42 -20.75
CA PHE A 73 4.72 4.26 -20.23
C PHE A 73 3.64 4.46 -21.30
N SER A 74 3.98 4.98 -22.49
CA SER A 74 3.05 5.33 -23.57
C SER A 74 2.36 4.15 -24.27
N ARG A 75 2.47 2.91 -23.77
CA ARG A 75 1.70 1.76 -24.24
C ARG A 75 0.47 1.39 -23.40
N MET A 76 0.19 2.12 -22.33
CA MET A 76 -1.01 1.98 -21.52
C MET A 76 -1.49 3.38 -21.14
N SER A 77 -2.04 4.08 -22.13
CA SER A 77 -2.77 5.33 -21.88
C SER A 77 -3.97 5.02 -20.99
N ALA A 78 -4.06 5.68 -19.85
CA ALA A 78 -5.27 5.64 -19.04
C ALA A 78 -6.40 6.35 -19.80
N ASP A 79 -7.65 5.99 -19.47
CA ASP A 79 -8.82 6.71 -19.98
C ASP A 79 -8.74 8.18 -19.52
N ASP A 80 -9.05 9.13 -20.41
CA ASP A 80 -8.99 10.57 -20.11
C ASP A 80 -10.34 11.02 -19.56
N ILE A 81 -10.52 10.82 -18.26
CA ILE A 81 -11.79 11.04 -17.57
C ILE A 81 -11.97 12.50 -17.13
N ASP A 82 -13.19 13.03 -17.30
CA ASP A 82 -13.63 14.28 -16.70
C ASP A 82 -14.12 14.05 -15.27
N TYR A 83 -13.90 15.01 -14.36
CA TYR A 83 -14.36 14.89 -12.98
C TYR A 83 -14.74 16.22 -12.34
N ARG A 84 -15.49 16.12 -11.25
CA ARG A 84 -15.65 17.21 -10.28
C ARG A 84 -15.66 16.69 -8.85
N ILE A 85 -15.10 17.46 -7.92
CA ILE A 85 -15.16 17.17 -6.49
C ILE A 85 -16.28 18.01 -5.90
N VAL A 86 -17.17 17.39 -5.13
CA VAL A 86 -18.35 18.00 -4.53
C VAL A 86 -18.32 17.79 -3.03
N GLY A 87 -18.63 18.84 -2.27
CA GLY A 87 -18.60 18.84 -0.79
C GLY A 87 -17.26 19.30 -0.23
N ASN A 88 -17.25 19.63 1.05
CA ASN A 88 -16.07 20.12 1.78
C ASN A 88 -15.60 19.11 2.83
N ASP A 89 -16.44 18.80 3.82
CA ASP A 89 -16.06 17.96 4.96
C ASP A 89 -16.19 16.46 4.67
N MET A 90 -17.18 16.09 3.84
CA MET A 90 -17.44 14.73 3.36
C MET A 90 -17.54 14.77 1.83
N PRO A 91 -16.42 15.00 1.14
CA PRO A 91 -16.45 15.15 -0.31
C PRO A 91 -16.68 13.82 -1.01
N PHE A 92 -17.20 13.94 -2.24
CA PHE A 92 -17.19 12.84 -3.20
C PHE A 92 -16.63 13.33 -4.53
N VAL A 93 -16.08 12.43 -5.31
CA VAL A 93 -15.70 12.68 -6.69
C VAL A 93 -16.77 12.12 -7.62
N GLU A 94 -17.30 12.97 -8.50
CA GLU A 94 -18.15 12.57 -9.62
C GLU A 94 -17.28 12.52 -10.87
N ILE A 95 -17.21 11.36 -11.49
CA ILE A 95 -16.46 11.12 -12.72
C ILE A 95 -17.49 11.03 -13.86
N GLU A 96 -17.24 11.77 -14.95
CA GLU A 96 -17.99 11.70 -16.18
C GLU A 96 -17.21 10.88 -17.20
N LEU A 97 -17.85 9.84 -17.73
CA LEU A 97 -17.27 8.89 -18.65
C LEU A 97 -17.89 9.04 -20.05
N ASP A 98 -17.05 9.08 -21.06
CA ASP A 98 -17.44 8.92 -22.45
C ASP A 98 -17.75 7.44 -22.78
N PRO A 99 -18.48 7.13 -23.88
CA PRO A 99 -18.77 5.75 -24.27
C PRO A 99 -17.50 4.90 -24.42
N GLY A 100 -17.42 3.81 -23.64
CA GLY A 100 -16.28 2.90 -23.61
C GLY A 100 -15.23 3.20 -22.56
N GLU A 101 -15.23 4.40 -21.97
CA GLU A 101 -14.35 4.73 -20.85
C GLU A 101 -14.74 4.03 -19.56
N SER A 102 -13.79 3.92 -18.66
CA SER A 102 -13.99 3.27 -17.37
C SER A 102 -13.25 3.98 -16.25
N ALA A 103 -13.83 3.92 -15.06
CA ALA A 103 -13.18 4.25 -13.81
C ALA A 103 -12.90 2.99 -13.00
N VAL A 104 -11.88 3.04 -12.15
CA VAL A 104 -11.59 2.03 -11.14
C VAL A 104 -11.76 2.64 -9.76
N ALA A 105 -12.28 1.89 -8.80
CA ALA A 105 -12.45 2.40 -7.45
C ALA A 105 -12.22 1.32 -6.40
N GLU A 106 -11.95 1.77 -5.17
CA GLU A 106 -11.92 0.89 -4.01
C GLU A 106 -13.28 0.24 -3.76
N ALA A 107 -13.28 -0.99 -3.29
CA ALA A 107 -14.50 -1.69 -2.93
C ALA A 107 -15.26 -0.93 -1.82
N GLY A 108 -16.54 -0.62 -2.09
CA GLY A 108 -17.40 0.11 -1.15
C GLY A 108 -17.39 1.64 -1.30
N ALA A 109 -16.56 2.20 -2.19
CA ALA A 109 -16.53 3.64 -2.43
C ALA A 109 -17.71 4.17 -3.28
N LEU A 110 -18.42 3.29 -3.99
CA LEU A 110 -19.54 3.69 -4.86
C LEU A 110 -20.63 4.42 -4.08
N MET A 111 -20.92 5.67 -4.48
CA MET A 111 -22.07 6.43 -4.00
C MET A 111 -23.28 6.23 -4.92
N TYR A 112 -23.12 6.49 -6.20
CA TYR A 112 -24.12 6.22 -7.25
C TYR A 112 -23.46 6.06 -8.61
N LYS A 113 -24.18 5.45 -9.54
CA LYS A 113 -23.83 5.37 -10.95
C LYS A 113 -25.10 5.46 -11.81
N GLU A 114 -24.97 5.98 -13.02
CA GLU A 114 -26.04 5.91 -14.00
C GLU A 114 -26.21 4.48 -14.50
N SER A 115 -27.45 4.12 -14.93
CA SER A 115 -27.83 2.74 -15.28
C SER A 115 -27.01 2.16 -16.45
N VAL A 116 -26.51 3.00 -17.33
CA VAL A 116 -25.69 2.64 -18.49
C VAL A 116 -24.22 2.32 -18.13
N ILE A 117 -23.82 2.53 -16.88
CA ILE A 117 -22.50 2.14 -16.40
C ILE A 117 -22.58 0.73 -15.80
N GLN A 118 -21.81 -0.20 -16.33
CA GLN A 118 -21.67 -1.57 -15.82
C GLN A 118 -20.59 -1.60 -14.74
N MET A 119 -20.80 -2.47 -13.75
CA MET A 119 -19.87 -2.63 -12.63
C MET A 119 -19.38 -4.09 -12.62
N ASP A 120 -18.06 -4.26 -12.70
CA ASP A 120 -17.38 -5.54 -12.64
C ASP A 120 -16.32 -5.52 -11.52
N THR A 121 -16.38 -6.49 -10.61
CA THR A 121 -15.34 -6.64 -9.58
C THR A 121 -14.18 -7.44 -10.15
N VAL A 122 -12.97 -6.86 -10.13
CA VAL A 122 -11.75 -7.50 -10.62
C VAL A 122 -10.78 -7.71 -9.47
N PHE A 123 -10.11 -8.85 -9.50
CA PHE A 123 -9.04 -9.16 -8.56
C PHE A 123 -7.71 -8.70 -9.18
N GLY A 124 -6.98 -7.81 -8.50
CA GLY A 124 -5.67 -7.31 -8.95
C GLY A 124 -5.74 -5.92 -9.59
N ASP A 125 -4.84 -5.64 -10.50
CA ASP A 125 -4.62 -4.34 -11.15
C ASP A 125 -5.66 -3.94 -12.21
N GLY A 126 -6.76 -4.68 -12.35
CA GLY A 126 -7.79 -4.41 -13.36
C GLY A 126 -7.37 -4.74 -14.80
N SER A 127 -6.18 -5.26 -15.04
CA SER A 127 -5.75 -5.68 -16.37
C SER A 127 -6.46 -6.98 -16.78
N ARG A 128 -7.27 -6.91 -17.84
CA ARG A 128 -7.90 -8.08 -18.45
C ARG A 128 -6.80 -8.90 -19.13
N LYS A 129 -6.48 -10.09 -18.62
CA LYS A 129 -5.76 -11.09 -19.41
C LYS A 129 -6.72 -11.60 -20.48
N GLU A 130 -6.48 -11.23 -21.73
CA GLU A 130 -7.06 -11.92 -22.88
C GLU A 130 -6.54 -13.36 -22.89
N GLY A 131 -7.43 -14.31 -22.57
CA GLY A 131 -7.10 -15.74 -22.62
C GLY A 131 -7.90 -16.53 -21.61
N GLY A 132 -9.00 -17.11 -22.04
CA GLY A 132 -10.02 -17.84 -21.30
C GLY A 132 -9.48 -18.79 -20.24
N SER A 133 -9.87 -18.49 -19.04
CA SER A 133 -10.01 -19.47 -17.95
C SER A 133 -11.21 -19.03 -17.12
N GLY A 134 -12.06 -19.98 -16.75
CA GLY A 134 -13.38 -19.68 -16.22
C GLY A 134 -13.33 -18.84 -14.94
N VAL A 135 -14.46 -18.18 -14.65
CA VAL A 135 -14.71 -17.35 -13.46
C VAL A 135 -14.28 -18.05 -12.16
N MET A 136 -14.35 -19.38 -12.09
CA MET A 136 -13.92 -20.19 -10.94
C MET A 136 -12.40 -20.17 -10.72
N ASP A 137 -11.57 -20.20 -11.78
CA ASP A 137 -10.12 -20.15 -11.65
C ASP A 137 -9.63 -18.77 -11.22
N ALA A 138 -10.34 -17.72 -11.63
CA ALA A 138 -10.09 -16.34 -11.16
C ALA A 138 -10.43 -16.19 -9.67
N ILE A 139 -11.53 -16.82 -9.21
CA ILE A 139 -11.91 -16.83 -7.78
C ILE A 139 -10.90 -17.60 -6.95
N PHE A 140 -10.42 -18.77 -7.40
CA PHE A 140 -9.41 -19.56 -6.68
C PHE A 140 -8.04 -18.90 -6.68
N ALA A 141 -7.64 -18.24 -7.77
CA ALA A 141 -6.41 -17.45 -7.81
C ALA A 141 -6.50 -16.22 -6.90
N GLY A 142 -7.67 -15.56 -6.85
CA GLY A 142 -7.95 -14.47 -5.93
C GLY A 142 -7.92 -14.92 -4.47
N ALA A 143 -8.56 -16.03 -4.13
CA ALA A 143 -8.57 -16.58 -2.77
C ALA A 143 -7.16 -16.96 -2.27
N ARG A 144 -6.28 -17.46 -3.14
CA ARG A 144 -4.88 -17.71 -2.80
C ARG A 144 -4.09 -16.42 -2.50
N ARG A 145 -4.34 -15.34 -3.24
CA ARG A 145 -3.71 -14.03 -3.03
C ARG A 145 -4.24 -13.33 -1.78
N VAL A 146 -5.51 -13.51 -1.43
CA VAL A 146 -6.09 -13.04 -0.15
C VAL A 146 -5.36 -13.64 1.04
N VAL A 147 -4.99 -14.92 0.98
CA VAL A 147 -4.24 -15.60 2.05
C VAL A 147 -2.80 -15.06 2.18
N THR A 148 -2.23 -14.54 1.07
CA THR A 148 -0.88 -13.92 1.08
C THR A 148 -0.89 -12.42 1.38
N GLY A 149 -2.08 -11.79 1.57
CA GLY A 149 -2.20 -10.36 1.84
C GLY A 149 -1.94 -9.45 0.62
N GLU A 150 -1.91 -10.00 -0.59
CA GLU A 150 -1.57 -9.28 -1.82
C GLU A 150 -2.79 -8.85 -2.66
N SER A 151 -4.02 -9.06 -2.17
CA SER A 151 -5.23 -8.73 -2.92
C SER A 151 -5.72 -7.33 -2.64
N LEU A 152 -5.49 -6.45 -3.58
CA LEU A 152 -6.24 -5.21 -3.73
C LEU A 152 -7.52 -5.55 -4.52
N PHE A 153 -8.67 -5.41 -3.89
CA PHE A 153 -9.95 -5.55 -4.58
C PHE A 153 -10.31 -4.21 -5.20
N THR A 154 -10.35 -4.16 -6.52
CA THR A 154 -10.83 -2.98 -7.26
C THR A 154 -12.08 -3.34 -8.03
N THR A 155 -12.99 -2.37 -8.11
CA THR A 155 -14.18 -2.47 -8.94
C THR A 155 -14.01 -1.57 -10.15
N VAL A 156 -14.30 -2.09 -11.34
CA VAL A 156 -14.26 -1.36 -12.61
C VAL A 156 -15.67 -0.95 -12.99
N PHE A 157 -15.83 0.31 -13.37
CA PHE A 157 -17.09 0.92 -13.79
C PHE A 157 -16.96 1.35 -15.23
N THR A 158 -17.58 0.63 -16.16
CA THR A 158 -17.46 0.84 -17.62
C THR A 158 -18.74 1.45 -18.19
N HIS A 159 -18.61 2.54 -18.89
CA HIS A 159 -19.72 3.13 -19.64
C HIS A 159 -19.99 2.33 -20.92
N THR A 160 -21.16 1.71 -21.01
CA THR A 160 -21.58 0.86 -22.15
C THR A 160 -22.70 1.47 -22.98
N GLY A 161 -23.13 2.68 -22.62
CA GLY A 161 -24.22 3.40 -23.29
C GLY A 161 -23.74 4.38 -24.37
N GLN A 162 -24.59 5.34 -24.67
CA GLN A 162 -24.30 6.47 -25.57
C GLN A 162 -24.36 7.80 -24.81
N GLY A 163 -23.66 8.80 -25.30
CA GLY A 163 -23.52 10.09 -24.60
C GLY A 163 -22.58 9.98 -23.39
N LYS A 164 -22.56 11.00 -22.54
CA LYS A 164 -21.78 10.98 -21.33
C LYS A 164 -22.59 10.42 -20.17
N ALA A 165 -21.94 9.70 -19.26
CA ALA A 165 -22.58 9.12 -18.09
C ALA A 165 -21.73 9.32 -16.83
N LYS A 166 -22.36 9.35 -15.66
CA LYS A 166 -21.74 9.73 -14.40
C LYS A 166 -21.71 8.60 -13.41
N VAL A 167 -20.57 8.49 -12.72
CA VAL A 167 -20.38 7.64 -11.55
C VAL A 167 -19.74 8.47 -10.44
N ALA A 168 -20.17 8.27 -9.19
CA ALA A 168 -19.66 9.01 -8.05
C ALA A 168 -19.12 8.08 -6.96
N PHE A 169 -18.00 8.49 -6.36
CA PHE A 169 -17.31 7.79 -5.30
C PHE A 169 -17.16 8.70 -4.09
N ALA A 170 -17.67 8.27 -2.94
CA ALA A 170 -17.71 9.09 -1.73
C ALA A 170 -16.54 8.79 -0.82
N ALA A 171 -16.00 9.85 -0.18
CA ALA A 171 -15.02 9.70 0.88
C ALA A 171 -15.61 8.87 2.05
N PRO A 172 -14.88 7.89 2.60
CA PRO A 172 -15.41 6.99 3.62
C PRO A 172 -15.55 7.65 5.00
N TYR A 173 -14.90 8.78 5.24
CA TYR A 173 -14.94 9.56 6.49
C TYR A 173 -14.53 11.01 6.21
N PRO A 174 -14.73 11.94 7.18
CA PRO A 174 -14.43 13.36 6.96
C PRO A 174 -12.99 13.61 6.52
N GLY A 175 -12.85 14.45 5.48
CA GLY A 175 -11.52 14.74 4.92
C GLY A 175 -11.56 15.47 3.59
N THR A 176 -10.53 15.29 2.78
CA THR A 176 -10.33 15.96 1.50
C THR A 176 -10.03 14.93 0.42
N VAL A 177 -10.63 15.05 -0.76
CA VAL A 177 -10.24 14.29 -1.96
C VAL A 177 -9.22 15.10 -2.75
N ILE A 178 -8.09 14.48 -3.05
CA ILE A 178 -6.96 15.08 -3.77
C ILE A 178 -6.95 14.48 -5.18
N PRO A 179 -7.21 15.27 -6.23
CA PRO A 179 -7.02 14.82 -7.60
C PRO A 179 -5.55 14.92 -7.96
N LEU A 180 -4.96 13.80 -8.41
CA LEU A 180 -3.56 13.73 -8.83
C LEU A 180 -3.50 13.14 -10.24
N ARG A 181 -2.86 13.84 -11.18
CA ARG A 181 -2.58 13.32 -12.51
C ARG A 181 -1.20 12.66 -12.47
N LEU A 182 -1.14 11.34 -12.62
CA LEU A 182 0.11 10.59 -12.43
C LEU A 182 1.22 11.06 -13.39
N SER A 183 0.88 11.45 -14.61
CA SER A 183 1.86 12.00 -15.58
C SER A 183 2.58 13.26 -15.07
N GLU A 184 1.95 14.05 -14.19
CA GLU A 184 2.54 15.26 -13.59
C GLU A 184 3.45 14.95 -12.39
N HIS A 185 3.39 13.71 -11.88
CA HIS A 185 4.15 13.21 -10.73
C HIS A 185 5.14 12.09 -11.11
N GLY A 186 5.68 12.12 -12.33
CA GLY A 186 6.64 11.14 -12.80
C GLY A 186 6.07 9.74 -13.03
N GLY A 187 4.74 9.63 -13.20
CA GLY A 187 4.05 8.38 -13.49
C GLY A 187 3.78 7.49 -12.28
N ARG A 188 4.09 7.96 -11.05
CA ARG A 188 3.91 7.17 -9.82
C ARG A 188 3.63 8.03 -8.61
N ILE A 189 2.60 7.65 -7.86
CA ILE A 189 2.31 8.15 -6.51
C ILE A 189 2.29 6.96 -5.54
N ILE A 190 2.81 7.17 -4.34
CA ILE A 190 2.70 6.23 -3.23
C ILE A 190 1.67 6.78 -2.25
N CYS A 191 0.66 5.99 -1.89
CA CYS A 191 -0.35 6.40 -0.91
C CYS A 191 -0.60 5.32 0.15
N GLN A 192 -1.16 5.72 1.28
CA GLN A 192 -1.61 4.76 2.28
C GLN A 192 -2.75 3.90 1.70
N LYS A 193 -2.84 2.64 2.09
CA LYS A 193 -3.84 1.67 1.60
C LYS A 193 -5.26 2.26 1.60
N ASP A 194 -5.68 2.86 2.72
CA ASP A 194 -7.04 3.38 2.89
C ASP A 194 -7.24 4.77 2.24
N SER A 195 -6.24 5.28 1.52
CA SER A 195 -6.30 6.60 0.88
C SER A 195 -6.70 6.53 -0.60
N PHE A 196 -6.54 5.41 -1.30
CA PHE A 196 -7.00 5.30 -2.68
C PHE A 196 -8.53 5.27 -2.72
N LEU A 197 -9.16 6.20 -3.45
CA LEU A 197 -10.62 6.27 -3.59
C LEU A 197 -11.07 5.77 -4.96
N ALA A 198 -10.52 6.35 -6.02
CA ALA A 198 -10.85 6.02 -7.39
C ALA A 198 -9.76 6.49 -8.36
N GLY A 199 -9.85 6.09 -9.62
CA GLY A 199 -8.97 6.56 -10.69
C GLY A 199 -9.48 6.18 -12.07
N ALA A 200 -8.78 6.65 -13.10
CA ALA A 200 -9.01 6.26 -14.47
C ALA A 200 -8.62 4.79 -14.69
N ARG A 201 -9.32 4.10 -15.58
CA ARG A 201 -8.86 2.78 -16.03
C ARG A 201 -7.51 2.92 -16.73
N GLY A 202 -6.61 1.95 -16.52
CA GLY A 202 -5.23 1.98 -16.99
C GLY A 202 -4.24 2.35 -15.89
N VAL A 203 -4.71 2.94 -14.78
CA VAL A 203 -3.92 3.07 -13.56
C VAL A 203 -3.71 1.69 -12.94
N LYS A 204 -2.48 1.37 -12.59
CA LYS A 204 -2.12 0.11 -11.92
C LYS A 204 -1.95 0.33 -10.44
N LEU A 205 -2.59 -0.53 -9.65
CA LEU A 205 -2.44 -0.54 -8.20
C LEU A 205 -1.52 -1.68 -7.79
N GLY A 206 -0.53 -1.37 -6.95
CA GLY A 206 0.41 -2.35 -6.41
C GLY A 206 0.70 -2.10 -4.93
N ILE A 207 1.37 -3.02 -4.28
CA ILE A 207 1.89 -2.82 -2.92
C ILE A 207 3.31 -2.28 -3.05
N PHE A 208 3.54 -1.08 -2.49
CA PHE A 208 4.86 -0.47 -2.43
C PHE A 208 5.64 -0.96 -1.20
N PHE A 209 4.97 -1.01 -0.04
CA PHE A 209 5.60 -1.33 1.23
C PHE A 209 4.58 -1.95 2.17
N GLN A 210 4.96 -3.07 2.79
CA GLN A 210 4.16 -3.70 3.83
C GLN A 210 5.07 -4.05 5.01
N LYS A 211 4.78 -3.49 6.18
CA LYS A 211 5.45 -3.85 7.42
C LYS A 211 4.42 -4.29 8.43
N ARG A 212 4.51 -5.53 8.88
CA ARG A 212 3.72 -6.02 10.03
C ARG A 212 4.25 -5.35 11.29
N ILE A 213 3.69 -4.22 11.63
CA ILE A 213 3.98 -3.47 12.83
C ILE A 213 2.87 -3.80 13.81
N LEU A 214 3.20 -4.38 14.95
CA LEU A 214 2.31 -4.75 16.08
C LEU A 214 0.82 -4.71 15.72
N THR A 215 0.25 -5.87 15.49
CA THR A 215 -1.08 -6.12 14.92
C THR A 215 -2.25 -5.41 15.59
N GLY A 216 -2.07 -4.83 16.78
CA GLY A 216 -3.11 -4.12 17.52
C GLY A 216 -3.36 -2.67 17.12
N LEU A 217 -2.41 -2.00 16.43
CA LEU A 217 -2.51 -0.56 16.14
C LEU A 217 -3.07 -0.25 14.73
N PHE A 218 -3.00 -1.20 13.80
CA PHE A 218 -3.43 -1.02 12.41
C PHE A 218 -4.45 -2.08 11.97
N GLY A 219 -5.35 -2.52 12.88
CA GLY A 219 -6.43 -3.46 12.53
C GLY A 219 -5.95 -4.87 12.14
N GLY A 220 -4.73 -5.29 12.53
CA GLY A 220 -4.20 -6.64 12.27
C GLY A 220 -3.44 -6.78 10.94
N GLU A 221 -3.61 -5.89 9.97
CA GLU A 221 -2.95 -5.97 8.65
C GLU A 221 -1.57 -5.30 8.62
N GLY A 222 -1.27 -4.41 9.59
CA GLY A 222 -0.05 -3.63 9.63
C GLY A 222 -0.13 -2.34 8.79
N PHE A 223 1.01 -1.66 8.66
CA PHE A 223 1.14 -0.46 7.84
C PHE A 223 1.42 -0.85 6.39
N ILE A 224 0.51 -0.49 5.49
CA ILE A 224 0.58 -0.82 4.06
C ILE A 224 0.55 0.47 3.25
N MET A 225 1.53 0.62 2.35
CA MET A 225 1.55 1.66 1.33
C MET A 225 1.33 1.03 -0.03
N GLN A 226 0.47 1.64 -0.82
CA GLN A 226 0.16 1.28 -2.20
C GLN A 226 0.94 2.15 -3.16
N GLN A 227 1.29 1.62 -4.32
CA GLN A 227 1.76 2.41 -5.45
C GLN A 227 0.67 2.50 -6.50
N LEU A 228 0.51 3.68 -7.07
CA LEU A 228 -0.39 4.00 -8.14
C LEU A 228 0.47 4.37 -9.36
N ASP A 229 0.48 3.54 -10.39
CA ASP A 229 1.31 3.70 -11.58
C ASP A 229 0.47 3.99 -12.81
N GLY A 230 0.96 4.86 -13.69
CA GLY A 230 0.31 5.21 -14.95
C GLY A 230 0.46 6.67 -15.33
N ASP A 231 -0.47 7.17 -16.13
CA ASP A 231 -0.51 8.55 -16.63
C ASP A 231 -1.84 9.28 -16.36
N GLY A 232 -2.88 8.52 -15.94
CA GLY A 232 -4.23 9.01 -15.71
C GLY A 232 -4.45 9.70 -14.37
N TRP A 233 -5.70 10.12 -14.17
CA TRP A 233 -6.16 10.67 -12.91
C TRP A 233 -6.33 9.60 -11.84
N VAL A 234 -5.93 9.93 -10.61
CA VAL A 234 -6.24 9.20 -9.39
C VAL A 234 -6.78 10.16 -8.35
N PHE A 235 -7.68 9.66 -7.52
CA PHE A 235 -8.30 10.41 -6.44
C PHE A 235 -7.91 9.77 -5.13
N VAL A 236 -7.19 10.54 -4.30
CA VAL A 236 -6.68 10.09 -3.01
C VAL A 236 -7.45 10.80 -1.92
N HIS A 237 -7.98 10.06 -0.95
CA HIS A 237 -8.66 10.62 0.21
C HIS A 237 -7.64 10.82 1.36
N ALA A 238 -7.65 12.01 1.94
CA ALA A 238 -6.90 12.35 3.14
C ALA A 238 -7.87 12.75 4.25
N GLY A 239 -7.82 12.08 5.40
CA GLY A 239 -8.72 12.34 6.51
C GLY A 239 -8.44 13.66 7.24
N GLY A 240 -9.50 14.40 7.57
CA GLY A 240 -9.42 15.71 8.22
C GLY A 240 -8.81 16.77 7.31
N THR A 241 -7.93 17.59 7.87
CA THR A 241 -7.26 18.66 7.13
C THR A 241 -6.06 18.12 6.37
N LEU A 242 -6.00 18.44 5.09
CA LEU A 242 -4.87 18.16 4.22
C LEU A 242 -3.75 19.18 4.40
N VAL A 243 -2.51 18.71 4.48
CA VAL A 243 -1.30 19.52 4.42
C VAL A 243 -0.41 19.02 3.29
N GLU A 244 -0.20 19.83 2.27
CA GLU A 244 0.76 19.59 1.21
C GLU A 244 2.10 20.24 1.56
N ARG A 245 3.20 19.50 1.43
CA ARG A 245 4.55 20.03 1.59
C ARG A 245 5.46 19.55 0.48
N GLU A 246 6.33 20.44 0.03
CA GLU A 246 7.42 20.12 -0.88
C GLU A 246 8.74 20.09 -0.08
N LEU A 247 9.37 18.91 -0.04
CA LEU A 247 10.64 18.71 0.63
C LEU A 247 11.77 18.91 -0.38
N ARG A 248 12.77 19.71 0.00
CA ARG A 248 13.98 19.92 -0.81
C ARG A 248 14.92 18.71 -0.67
N ALA A 249 15.88 18.59 -1.58
CA ALA A 249 16.92 17.58 -1.47
C ALA A 249 17.64 17.68 -0.10
N GLY A 250 17.65 16.56 0.63
CA GLY A 250 18.22 16.48 1.98
C GLY A 250 17.33 17.00 3.12
N GLU A 251 16.18 17.64 2.82
CA GLU A 251 15.18 17.99 3.83
C GLU A 251 14.49 16.74 4.34
N ARG A 252 14.25 16.69 5.66
CA ARG A 252 13.61 15.55 6.32
C ARG A 252 12.55 16.05 7.29
N ILE A 253 11.45 15.28 7.37
CA ILE A 253 10.42 15.44 8.38
C ILE A 253 10.09 14.09 9.01
N ASP A 254 9.81 14.10 10.30
CA ASP A 254 9.27 12.94 11.02
C ASP A 254 7.77 13.11 11.18
N VAL A 255 7.00 12.13 10.76
CA VAL A 255 5.54 12.14 10.72
C VAL A 255 5.01 10.89 11.38
N ASP A 256 3.92 10.98 12.15
CA ASP A 256 3.16 9.80 12.57
C ASP A 256 2.78 8.98 11.32
N THR A 257 3.06 7.67 11.33
CA THR A 257 2.82 6.82 10.15
C THR A 257 1.38 6.92 9.64
N GLY A 258 0.40 7.04 10.54
CA GLY A 258 -1.01 7.21 10.17
C GLY A 258 -1.29 8.54 9.48
N CYS A 259 -0.49 9.58 9.74
CA CYS A 259 -0.67 10.90 9.13
C CYS A 259 -0.08 11.04 7.73
N VAL A 260 0.59 10.04 7.19
CA VAL A 260 1.07 10.02 5.79
C VAL A 260 -0.08 9.58 4.90
N ALA A 261 -0.66 10.47 4.09
CA ALA A 261 -1.70 10.12 3.11
C ALA A 261 -1.06 9.65 1.79
N ALA A 262 -0.17 10.46 1.21
CA ALA A 262 0.53 10.13 -0.03
C ALA A 262 1.87 10.86 -0.15
N PHE A 263 2.71 10.41 -1.10
CA PHE A 263 3.94 11.09 -1.48
C PHE A 263 4.41 10.69 -2.88
N GLU A 264 5.23 11.52 -3.50
CA GLU A 264 5.87 11.24 -4.79
C GLU A 264 6.95 10.16 -4.64
N SER A 265 7.15 9.38 -5.70
CA SER A 265 8.14 8.28 -5.72
C SER A 265 9.59 8.72 -5.50
N THR A 266 9.88 10.01 -5.59
CA THR A 266 11.19 10.60 -5.30
C THR A 266 11.47 10.76 -3.80
N ILE A 267 10.44 10.70 -2.96
CA ILE A 267 10.55 10.72 -1.49
C ILE A 267 11.05 9.37 -0.99
N ASN A 268 12.09 9.41 -0.17
CA ASN A 268 12.52 8.23 0.57
C ASN A 268 11.82 8.17 1.93
N MET A 269 11.17 7.04 2.22
CA MET A 269 10.47 6.79 3.49
C MET A 269 11.18 5.72 4.29
N ASP A 270 11.51 6.04 5.54
CA ASP A 270 11.98 5.08 6.54
C ASP A 270 11.04 5.07 7.75
N ILE A 271 10.82 3.90 8.36
CA ILE A 271 9.93 3.74 9.52
C ILE A 271 10.73 3.26 10.71
N ARG A 272 10.68 4.04 11.79
CA ARG A 272 11.36 3.77 13.04
C ARG A 272 10.40 3.73 14.23
N PRO A 273 10.62 2.86 15.21
CA PRO A 273 9.88 2.88 16.47
C PRO A 273 10.26 4.13 17.28
N VAL A 274 9.29 4.70 17.98
CA VAL A 274 9.50 5.84 18.88
C VAL A 274 9.45 5.38 20.33
N GLY A 275 10.50 5.66 21.06
CA GLY A 275 10.56 5.48 22.52
C GLY A 275 10.71 4.05 23.02
N GLY A 276 10.81 3.90 24.34
CA GLY A 276 10.87 2.62 25.03
C GLY A 276 9.47 2.04 25.29
N ILE A 277 9.43 0.81 25.84
CA ILE A 277 8.19 0.05 26.12
C ILE A 277 7.15 0.87 26.94
N LYS A 278 7.59 1.82 27.78
CA LYS A 278 6.70 2.67 28.58
C LYS A 278 5.96 3.71 27.72
N SER A 279 6.59 4.31 26.72
CA SER A 279 5.93 5.26 25.81
C SER A 279 4.98 4.55 24.84
N MET A 280 5.25 3.30 24.49
CA MET A 280 4.34 2.45 23.75
C MET A 280 3.00 2.21 24.45
N LEU A 281 3.02 2.05 25.78
CA LEU A 281 1.83 1.72 26.58
C LEU A 281 1.05 2.97 27.03
N PHE A 282 1.69 4.12 27.16
CA PHE A 282 1.08 5.30 27.80
C PHE A 282 1.08 6.56 26.92
N GLY A 283 1.77 6.57 25.78
CA GLY A 283 1.98 7.78 24.97
C GLY A 283 0.78 8.21 24.13
N GLY A 284 -0.19 7.33 23.84
CA GLY A 284 -1.35 7.65 22.98
C GLY A 284 -1.02 8.11 21.54
N GLU A 285 0.25 8.40 21.28
CA GLU A 285 0.79 8.75 19.97
C GLU A 285 1.21 7.47 19.23
N GLY A 286 1.25 7.53 17.90
CA GLY A 286 1.67 6.41 17.07
C GLY A 286 3.02 5.84 17.53
N VAL A 287 3.10 4.53 17.64
CA VAL A 287 4.31 3.82 18.10
C VAL A 287 5.45 3.92 17.11
N PHE A 288 5.15 4.41 15.90
CA PHE A 288 6.09 4.49 14.79
C PHE A 288 6.02 5.86 14.11
N LEU A 289 7.19 6.39 13.79
CA LEU A 289 7.34 7.56 12.93
C LEU A 289 7.86 7.14 11.56
N ALA A 290 7.28 7.75 10.53
CA ALA A 290 7.82 7.75 9.19
C ALA A 290 8.76 8.96 9.06
N THR A 291 10.04 8.74 8.74
CA THR A 291 10.96 9.78 8.31
C THR A 291 10.84 9.89 6.79
N LEU A 292 10.31 11.01 6.31
CA LEU A 292 10.22 11.33 4.89
C LEU A 292 11.37 12.24 4.50
N SER A 293 12.11 11.86 3.45
CA SER A 293 13.29 12.61 2.97
C SER A 293 13.09 12.99 1.50
N GLY A 294 13.23 14.30 1.20
CA GLY A 294 13.10 14.83 -0.16
C GLY A 294 14.31 14.52 -1.06
N PRO A 295 14.20 14.86 -2.34
CA PRO A 295 13.26 15.85 -2.89
C PRO A 295 11.90 15.26 -3.27
N GLY A 296 10.81 16.07 -3.19
CA GLY A 296 9.49 15.74 -3.70
C GLY A 296 8.35 16.23 -2.81
N LYS A 297 7.12 16.00 -3.28
CA LYS A 297 5.91 16.39 -2.57
C LYS A 297 5.41 15.29 -1.65
N VAL A 298 4.86 15.70 -0.50
CA VAL A 298 4.20 14.85 0.48
C VAL A 298 2.84 15.44 0.84
N TRP A 299 1.84 14.59 0.99
CA TRP A 299 0.48 14.93 1.42
C TRP A 299 0.22 14.28 2.77
N LEU A 300 -0.08 15.10 3.76
CA LEU A 300 -0.29 14.68 5.14
C LEU A 300 -1.74 14.91 5.53
N GLN A 301 -2.28 14.01 6.37
CA GLN A 301 -3.65 14.04 6.89
C GLN A 301 -3.65 14.25 8.41
N SER A 302 -4.57 15.09 8.89
CA SER A 302 -4.67 15.37 10.34
C SER A 302 -5.49 14.33 11.10
N LEU A 303 -6.35 13.55 10.40
CA LEU A 303 -7.24 12.56 10.99
C LEU A 303 -7.10 11.20 10.28
N PRO A 304 -6.07 10.40 10.58
CA PRO A 304 -5.99 9.04 10.06
C PRO A 304 -7.17 8.18 10.56
N PHE A 305 -7.67 7.29 9.70
CA PHE A 305 -8.81 6.42 10.03
C PHE A 305 -8.61 5.64 11.33
N SER A 306 -7.42 5.11 11.57
CA SER A 306 -7.08 4.37 12.80
C SER A 306 -7.29 5.19 14.07
N ARG A 307 -6.94 6.49 14.03
CA ARG A 307 -7.15 7.41 15.16
C ARG A 307 -8.63 7.68 15.40
N MET A 308 -9.41 7.89 14.32
CA MET A 308 -10.85 8.09 14.40
C MET A 308 -11.55 6.81 14.92
N ALA A 309 -11.25 5.65 14.34
CA ALA A 309 -11.81 4.36 14.75
C ALA A 309 -11.46 4.03 16.20
N GLY A 310 -10.22 4.28 16.63
CA GLY A 310 -9.79 4.08 18.02
C GLY A 310 -10.57 4.95 19.00
N ARG A 311 -10.86 6.22 18.66
CA ARG A 311 -11.70 7.10 19.47
C ARG A 311 -13.14 6.63 19.55
N MET A 312 -13.73 6.18 18.44
CA MET A 312 -15.09 5.63 18.41
C MET A 312 -15.20 4.35 19.27
N LEU A 313 -14.24 3.44 19.14
CA LEU A 313 -14.20 2.21 19.92
C LEU A 313 -14.03 2.50 21.42
N ALA A 314 -13.19 3.47 21.80
CA ALA A 314 -13.01 3.87 23.20
C ALA A 314 -14.27 4.51 23.80
N ALA A 315 -15.07 5.20 22.97
CA ALA A 315 -16.33 5.82 23.40
C ALA A 315 -17.53 4.86 23.34
N ALA A 316 -17.41 3.71 22.66
CA ALA A 316 -18.49 2.74 22.55
C ALA A 316 -18.85 2.12 23.92
N PRO A 317 -20.16 1.92 24.25
CA PRO A 317 -20.58 1.22 25.44
C PRO A 317 -19.97 -0.19 25.47
N GLN A 318 -19.22 -0.52 26.50
CA GLN A 318 -18.72 -1.88 26.67
C GLN A 318 -19.89 -2.77 27.09
N ALA A 319 -20.15 -3.85 26.33
CA ALA A 319 -21.11 -4.86 26.72
C ALA A 319 -20.63 -5.54 28.02
N GLY A 320 -21.19 -5.13 29.18
CA GLY A 320 -20.82 -5.67 30.48
C GLY A 320 -20.51 -4.60 31.56
N GLY A 321 -21.27 -3.52 31.58
CA GLY A 321 -21.48 -2.60 32.72
C GLY A 321 -20.27 -2.15 33.48
N LYS A 322 -19.74 -1.00 33.12
CA LYS A 322 -19.35 0.14 33.98
C LYS A 322 -18.98 1.27 33.05
N ASN A 323 -19.68 2.41 33.14
CA ASN A 323 -19.31 3.64 32.46
C ASN A 323 -17.90 4.03 32.92
N VAL A 324 -16.94 3.92 32.00
CA VAL A 324 -15.61 4.51 32.17
C VAL A 324 -15.72 5.92 31.61
N GLY A 325 -15.71 6.93 32.48
CA GLY A 325 -15.76 8.35 32.11
C GLY A 325 -14.62 8.71 31.15
N GLU A 326 -14.82 9.79 30.40
CA GLU A 326 -13.83 10.35 29.47
C GLU A 326 -12.48 10.53 30.21
N GLY A 327 -11.47 9.72 29.86
CA GLY A 327 -10.12 9.83 30.40
C GLY A 327 -9.44 8.53 30.85
N SER A 328 -10.13 7.38 30.89
CA SER A 328 -9.51 6.13 31.37
C SER A 328 -9.25 5.14 30.23
N VAL A 329 -8.09 5.24 29.61
CA VAL A 329 -7.54 4.19 28.70
C VAL A 329 -7.08 2.94 29.48
N LEU A 330 -7.02 3.02 30.82
CA LEU A 330 -6.49 2.00 31.71
C LEU A 330 -7.50 0.91 32.16
N GLY A 331 -8.81 1.13 31.94
CA GLY A 331 -9.85 0.18 32.38
C GLY A 331 -9.86 -1.17 31.66
N GLY A 332 -9.32 -1.22 30.43
CA GLY A 332 -9.26 -2.45 29.62
C GLY A 332 -8.04 -3.33 29.88
N LEU A 333 -6.94 -2.74 30.33
CA LEU A 333 -5.68 -3.47 30.55
C LEU A 333 -5.61 -4.17 31.93
N GLY A 334 -6.33 -3.67 32.93
CA GLY A 334 -6.38 -4.28 34.27
C GLY A 334 -6.98 -5.70 34.25
N ARG A 335 -7.91 -5.99 33.37
CA ARG A 335 -8.55 -7.33 33.22
C ARG A 335 -7.68 -8.39 32.58
N ILE A 336 -6.71 -7.98 31.77
CA ILE A 336 -5.79 -8.92 31.10
C ILE A 336 -4.71 -9.39 32.09
N LEU A 337 -4.43 -8.60 33.12
CA LEU A 337 -3.39 -8.90 34.11
C LEU A 337 -3.91 -9.68 35.34
N ASP A 338 -5.22 -9.67 35.59
CA ASP A 338 -5.84 -10.37 36.73
C ASP A 338 -6.27 -11.82 36.44
N GLY A 339 -6.03 -12.37 35.27
CA GLY A 339 -6.13 -13.81 35.02
C GLY A 339 -7.52 -14.43 35.07
N ASP A 340 -8.61 -13.63 35.09
CA ASP A 340 -9.98 -14.13 35.07
C ASP A 340 -10.42 -14.39 33.60
N SER A 341 -10.32 -15.65 33.20
CA SER A 341 -10.97 -16.17 31.98
C SER A 341 -12.45 -16.39 32.26
N PRO A 342 -13.37 -15.82 31.48
CA PRO A 342 -14.77 -16.25 31.53
C PRO A 342 -14.93 -17.53 30.69
N PHE A 343 -15.48 -18.55 31.34
CA PHE A 343 -16.11 -19.69 30.68
C PHE A 343 -17.35 -19.23 29.92
#